data_95c6297ae7c01a8011c968c1ac9f08aa
#
_entry.id   95c6297ae7c01a8011c968c1ac9f08aa
#
_cell.length_a   1.000
_cell.length_b   1.000
_cell.length_c   1.000
_cell.angle_alpha   90.00
_cell.angle_beta   90.00
_cell.angle_gamma   90.00
#
_symmetry.space_group_name_H-M   'P 1'
#
loop_
_entity.id
_entity.type
_entity.pdbx_description
1 polymer ?
#
loop_
_entity_poly.entity_id
_entity_poly.type
_entity_poly.pdbx_seq_one_letter_code
_entity_poly.pdbx_strand_id
1 'polypeptide(L)'
;MTQELPNTIKEIMDGMPGAFQADKAAGANAVIQFNFTGDEPGNYTVKVADGKCDVTEGTDDSPTVAINSPSDVWLKITRRELDGATAFMSGQFTFTGDMGVLMQMQNWFAQG
;
A
#
# COMPACT_ATOMS: atom_id res chain seq x y z
N MET A 1 -10.08 -11.29 20.72
CA MET A 1 -10.38 -10.04 20.01
C MET A 1 -10.25 -10.24 18.52
N THR A 2 -11.32 -10.05 17.80
CA THR A 2 -11.30 -10.21 16.34
C THR A 2 -10.80 -8.93 15.71
N GLN A 3 -9.75 -9.02 14.90
CA GLN A 3 -9.36 -7.90 14.06
C GLN A 3 -10.35 -7.80 12.92
N GLU A 4 -10.97 -6.66 12.79
CA GLU A 4 -11.83 -6.42 11.65
C GLU A 4 -10.99 -6.14 10.42
N LEU A 5 -11.30 -6.81 9.33
CA LEU A 5 -10.68 -6.53 8.05
C LEU A 5 -11.24 -5.22 7.49
N PRO A 6 -10.43 -4.45 6.76
CA PRO A 6 -10.91 -3.19 6.20
C PRO A 6 -12.00 -3.44 5.17
N ASN A 7 -12.95 -2.53 5.11
CA ASN A 7 -14.05 -2.56 4.14
C ASN A 7 -13.91 -1.50 3.06
N THR A 8 -13.02 -0.54 3.25
CA THR A 8 -12.80 0.56 2.30
C THR A 8 -11.33 0.85 2.15
N ILE A 9 -10.97 1.50 1.05
CA ILE A 9 -9.60 1.96 0.81
C ILE A 9 -9.20 2.98 1.88
N LYS A 10 -10.10 3.85 2.26
CA LYS A 10 -9.82 4.83 3.32
C LYS A 10 -9.43 4.15 4.62
N GLU A 11 -10.12 3.08 5.00
CA GLU A 11 -9.78 2.32 6.20
C GLU A 11 -8.39 1.70 6.08
N ILE A 12 -8.02 1.20 4.89
CA ILE A 12 -6.69 0.65 4.65
C ILE A 12 -5.64 1.75 4.86
N MET A 13 -5.83 2.90 4.24
CA MET A 13 -4.86 4.00 4.33
C MET A 13 -4.76 4.55 5.75
N ASP A 14 -5.89 4.73 6.42
CA ASP A 14 -5.91 5.22 7.80
C ASP A 14 -5.23 4.25 8.77
N GLY A 15 -5.27 2.96 8.48
CA GLY A 15 -4.66 1.95 9.32
C GLY A 15 -3.19 1.68 9.05
N MET A 16 -2.65 2.15 7.92
CA MET A 16 -1.27 1.85 7.55
C MET A 16 -0.24 2.33 8.57
N PRO A 17 -0.32 3.56 9.11
CA PRO A 17 0.67 3.97 10.11
C PRO A 17 0.66 3.06 11.36
N GLY A 18 -0.49 2.58 11.77
CA GLY A 18 -0.61 1.66 12.90
C GLY A 18 -0.09 0.26 12.61
N ALA A 19 -0.12 -0.16 11.35
CA ALA A 19 0.38 -1.46 10.92
C ALA A 19 1.87 -1.44 10.57
N PHE A 20 2.48 -0.26 10.53
CA PHE A 20 3.86 -0.09 10.12
C PHE A 20 4.82 -0.68 11.17
N GLN A 21 5.75 -1.50 10.70
CA GLN A 21 6.74 -2.16 11.54
C GLN A 21 8.10 -1.47 11.37
N ALA A 22 8.38 -0.50 12.23
CA ALA A 22 9.57 0.34 12.12
C ALA A 22 10.87 -0.47 12.19
N ASP A 23 10.89 -1.54 12.97
CA ASP A 23 12.06 -2.41 13.09
C ASP A 23 12.38 -3.12 11.77
N LYS A 24 11.37 -3.48 11.00
CA LYS A 24 11.57 -4.15 9.71
C LYS A 24 11.88 -3.17 8.59
N ALA A 25 11.56 -1.91 8.79
CA ALA A 25 11.81 -0.84 7.83
C ALA A 25 13.00 0.04 8.23
N ALA A 26 13.86 -0.44 9.12
CA ALA A 26 15.00 0.35 9.61
C ALA A 26 15.89 0.80 8.46
N GLY A 27 16.15 2.09 8.38
CA GLY A 27 16.96 2.67 7.30
C GLY A 27 16.24 2.84 5.98
N ALA A 28 14.99 2.46 5.88
CA ALA A 28 14.22 2.60 4.64
C ALA A 28 13.80 4.05 4.41
N ASN A 29 13.93 4.49 3.18
CA ASN A 29 13.41 5.78 2.71
C ASN A 29 12.70 5.53 1.40
N ALA A 30 11.37 5.70 1.40
CA ALA A 30 10.59 5.43 0.20
C ALA A 30 9.32 6.28 0.19
N VAL A 31 8.89 6.62 -1.01
CA VAL A 31 7.61 7.28 -1.24
C VAL A 31 6.80 6.37 -2.14
N ILE A 32 5.69 5.88 -1.64
CA ILE A 32 4.81 4.99 -2.40
C ILE A 32 3.54 5.76 -2.74
N GLN A 33 3.28 5.91 -4.03
CA GLN A 33 2.09 6.58 -4.53
C GLN A 33 1.05 5.52 -4.87
N PHE A 34 -0.12 5.61 -4.26
CA PHE A 34 -1.26 4.75 -4.59
C PHE A 34 -2.26 5.52 -5.42
N ASN A 35 -2.60 4.99 -6.58
CA ASN A 35 -3.61 5.56 -7.47
C ASN A 35 -4.72 4.54 -7.62
N PHE A 36 -5.86 4.82 -7.00
CA PHE A 36 -7.00 3.92 -7.02
C PHE A 36 -8.05 4.38 -8.02
N THR A 37 -8.65 3.43 -8.72
CA THR A 37 -9.75 3.65 -9.65
C THR A 37 -10.94 2.78 -9.24
N GLY A 38 -12.06 2.90 -9.93
CA GLY A 38 -13.22 2.07 -9.68
C GLY A 38 -14.19 2.71 -8.68
N ASP A 39 -14.75 1.90 -7.79
CA ASP A 39 -15.82 2.34 -6.90
C ASP A 39 -15.36 3.32 -5.83
N GLU A 40 -14.12 3.23 -5.43
CA GLU A 40 -13.55 4.14 -4.41
C GLU A 40 -12.26 4.74 -4.96
N PRO A 41 -12.37 5.70 -5.91
CA PRO A 41 -11.18 6.30 -6.51
C PRO A 41 -10.51 7.25 -5.53
N GLY A 42 -9.21 7.41 -5.71
CA GLY A 42 -8.45 8.36 -4.90
C GLY A 42 -6.96 8.12 -5.04
N ASN A 43 -6.19 9.14 -4.67
CA ASN A 43 -4.74 9.08 -4.69
C ASN A 43 -4.22 9.30 -3.28
N TYR A 44 -3.26 8.48 -2.88
CA TYR A 44 -2.66 8.55 -1.54
C TYR A 44 -1.16 8.41 -1.66
N THR A 45 -0.43 9.18 -0.86
CA THR A 45 1.03 9.10 -0.79
C THR A 45 1.42 8.55 0.57
N VAL A 46 2.21 7.49 0.57
CA VAL A 46 2.73 6.86 1.79
C VAL A 46 4.23 7.12 1.84
N LYS A 47 4.67 7.89 2.84
CA LYS A 47 6.09 8.19 3.03
C LYS A 47 6.65 7.39 4.18
N VAL A 48 7.69 6.63 3.90
CA VAL A 48 8.41 5.84 4.90
C VAL A 48 9.81 6.42 5.04
N ALA A 49 10.12 6.94 6.20
CA ALA A 49 11.44 7.52 6.48
C ALA A 49 11.64 7.61 7.99
N ASP A 50 12.88 7.48 8.43
CA ASP A 50 13.28 7.66 9.85
C ASP A 50 12.45 6.82 10.83
N GLY A 51 12.06 5.62 10.40
CA GLY A 51 11.27 4.71 11.24
C GLY A 51 9.81 5.14 11.38
N LYS A 52 9.31 5.98 10.47
CA LYS A 52 7.94 6.49 10.52
C LYS A 52 7.24 6.27 9.20
N CYS A 53 5.92 6.15 9.28
CA CYS A 53 5.07 6.01 8.09
C CYS A 53 3.99 7.08 8.15
N ASP A 54 3.97 7.95 7.15
CA ASP A 54 2.98 9.01 7.04
C ASP A 54 2.14 8.78 5.78
N VAL A 55 0.83 8.86 5.92
CA VAL A 55 -0.10 8.71 4.80
C VAL A 55 -0.84 10.03 4.61
N THR A 56 -0.80 10.55 3.38
CA THR A 56 -1.52 11.78 3.01
C THR A 56 -2.31 11.54 1.73
N GLU A 57 -3.44 12.22 1.60
CA GLU A 57 -4.18 12.20 0.33
C GLU A 57 -3.46 13.09 -0.68
N GLY A 58 -3.46 12.64 -1.94
CA GLY A 58 -2.86 13.39 -3.03
C GLY A 58 -1.73 12.65 -3.70
N THR A 59 -1.08 13.33 -4.63
CA THR A 59 0.01 12.76 -5.42
C THR A 59 1.35 13.38 -5.02
N ASP A 60 2.41 12.60 -5.21
CA ASP A 60 3.78 13.07 -5.04
C ASP A 60 4.43 13.20 -6.42
N ASP A 61 5.25 14.22 -6.61
CA ASP A 61 5.88 14.49 -7.91
C ASP A 61 6.93 13.45 -8.29
N SER A 62 7.54 12.81 -7.29
CA SER A 62 8.65 11.89 -7.54
C SER A 62 8.56 10.68 -6.62
N PRO A 63 7.54 9.84 -6.78
CA PRO A 63 7.42 8.64 -5.94
C PRO A 63 8.52 7.64 -6.27
N THR A 64 8.95 6.90 -5.25
CA THR A 64 9.87 5.78 -5.45
C THR A 64 9.17 4.66 -6.21
N VAL A 65 7.90 4.42 -5.86
CA VAL A 65 7.04 3.42 -6.51
C VAL A 65 5.65 4.03 -6.64
N ALA A 66 5.02 3.84 -7.79
CA ALA A 66 3.62 4.21 -8.00
C ALA A 66 2.83 2.93 -8.29
N ILE A 67 1.77 2.71 -7.53
CA ILE A 67 0.91 1.54 -7.68
C ILE A 67 -0.44 2.00 -8.21
N ASN A 68 -0.88 1.41 -9.31
CA ASN A 68 -2.15 1.72 -9.95
C ASN A 68 -3.05 0.49 -9.85
N SER A 69 -4.17 0.62 -9.15
CA SER A 69 -5.05 -0.51 -8.90
C SER A 69 -6.50 -0.06 -8.81
N PRO A 70 -7.43 -0.88 -9.34
CA PRO A 70 -8.83 -0.69 -8.94
C PRO A 70 -8.97 -0.85 -7.43
N SER A 71 -9.83 -0.06 -6.83
CA SER A 71 -10.00 -0.06 -5.37
C SER A 71 -10.44 -1.43 -4.85
N ASP A 72 -11.35 -2.09 -5.55
CA ASP A 72 -11.83 -3.40 -5.15
C ASP A 72 -10.73 -4.47 -5.18
N VAL A 73 -9.82 -4.40 -6.16
CA VAL A 73 -8.70 -5.34 -6.25
C VAL A 73 -7.76 -5.17 -5.05
N TRP A 74 -7.38 -3.94 -4.75
CA TRP A 74 -6.48 -3.69 -3.62
C TRP A 74 -7.12 -4.07 -2.29
N LEU A 75 -8.42 -3.79 -2.16
CA LEU A 75 -9.16 -4.17 -0.98
C LEU A 75 -9.17 -5.69 -0.78
N LYS A 76 -9.39 -6.45 -1.85
CA LYS A 76 -9.35 -7.92 -1.78
C LYS A 76 -7.97 -8.43 -1.39
N ILE A 77 -6.91 -7.82 -1.92
CA ILE A 77 -5.54 -8.19 -1.56
C ILE A 77 -5.32 -7.96 -0.07
N THR A 78 -5.73 -6.81 0.44
CA THR A 78 -5.56 -6.47 1.86
C THR A 78 -6.39 -7.38 2.75
N ARG A 79 -7.59 -7.76 2.32
CA ARG A 79 -8.45 -8.69 3.05
C ARG A 79 -8.03 -10.15 2.88
N ARG A 80 -6.99 -10.40 2.10
CA ARG A 80 -6.48 -11.75 1.81
C ARG A 80 -7.47 -12.63 1.04
N GLU A 81 -8.39 -12.01 0.34
CA GLU A 81 -9.32 -12.70 -0.57
C GLU A 81 -8.69 -12.90 -1.93
N LEU A 82 -7.59 -12.21 -2.22
CA LEU A 82 -6.87 -12.30 -3.49
C LEU A 82 -5.38 -12.21 -3.20
N ASP A 83 -4.60 -13.14 -3.74
CA ASP A 83 -3.16 -13.11 -3.61
C ASP A 83 -2.57 -11.98 -4.46
N GLY A 84 -1.72 -11.14 -3.82
CA GLY A 84 -1.14 -9.98 -4.49
C GLY A 84 -0.27 -10.33 -5.68
N ALA A 85 0.54 -11.40 -5.58
CA ALA A 85 1.38 -11.82 -6.70
C ALA A 85 0.54 -12.32 -7.86
N THR A 86 -0.52 -13.08 -7.58
CA THR A 86 -1.45 -13.56 -8.59
C THR A 86 -2.15 -12.40 -9.29
N ALA A 87 -2.61 -11.41 -8.51
CA ALA A 87 -3.26 -10.23 -9.07
C ALA A 87 -2.32 -9.47 -10.00
N PHE A 88 -1.06 -9.32 -9.61
CA PHE A 88 -0.08 -8.63 -10.44
C PHE A 88 0.19 -9.40 -11.74
N MET A 89 0.41 -10.70 -11.63
CA MET A 89 0.71 -11.55 -12.80
C MET A 89 -0.45 -11.62 -13.78
N SER A 90 -1.68 -11.52 -13.30
CA SER A 90 -2.86 -11.51 -14.16
C SER A 90 -3.24 -10.10 -14.64
N GLY A 91 -2.44 -9.09 -14.30
CA GLY A 91 -2.68 -7.73 -14.79
C GLY A 91 -3.80 -6.98 -14.11
N GLN A 92 -4.20 -7.40 -12.91
CA GLN A 92 -5.28 -6.73 -12.20
C GLN A 92 -4.84 -5.41 -11.58
N PHE A 93 -3.54 -5.24 -11.32
CA PHE A 93 -2.98 -3.95 -10.97
C PHE A 93 -1.59 -3.82 -11.60
N THR A 94 -1.09 -2.59 -11.67
CA THR A 94 0.23 -2.31 -12.24
C THR A 94 1.02 -1.42 -11.29
N PHE A 95 2.33 -1.39 -11.50
CA PHE A 95 3.18 -0.45 -10.77
C PHE A 95 4.31 0.05 -11.67
N THR A 96 4.86 1.20 -11.30
CA THR A 96 6.08 1.74 -11.93
C THR A 96 7.04 2.14 -10.82
N GLY A 97 8.33 2.10 -11.11
CA GLY A 97 9.36 2.51 -10.16
C GLY A 97 10.19 1.33 -9.68
N ASP A 98 10.69 1.43 -8.44
CA ASP A 98 11.65 0.48 -7.89
C ASP A 98 10.95 -0.79 -7.39
N MET A 99 11.17 -1.89 -8.10
CA MET A 99 10.59 -3.17 -7.73
C MET A 99 11.13 -3.67 -6.38
N GLY A 100 12.39 -3.39 -6.08
CA GLY A 100 12.97 -3.79 -4.79
C GLY A 100 12.24 -3.17 -3.62
N VAL A 101 11.88 -1.90 -3.75
CA VAL A 101 11.10 -1.20 -2.71
C VAL A 101 9.71 -1.82 -2.61
N LEU A 102 9.08 -2.12 -3.75
CA LEU A 102 7.76 -2.75 -3.74
C LEU A 102 7.77 -4.08 -2.99
N MET A 103 8.79 -4.90 -3.24
CA MET A 103 8.94 -6.18 -2.56
C MET A 103 9.18 -6.01 -1.07
N GLN A 104 10.01 -5.03 -0.69
CA GLN A 104 10.31 -4.77 0.72
C GLN A 104 9.09 -4.21 1.47
N MET A 105 8.28 -3.42 0.79
CA MET A 105 7.09 -2.80 1.38
C MET A 105 6.18 -3.83 2.05
N GLN A 106 6.07 -5.01 1.48
CA GLN A 106 5.23 -6.08 2.03
C GLN A 106 5.66 -6.49 3.44
N ASN A 107 6.94 -6.32 3.76
CA ASN A 107 7.48 -6.68 5.07
C ASN A 107 7.36 -5.54 6.09
N TRP A 108 7.11 -4.32 5.62
CA TRP A 108 7.06 -3.15 6.49
C TRP A 108 5.72 -3.00 7.22
N PHE A 109 4.69 -3.69 6.75
CA PHE A 109 3.35 -3.58 7.31
C PHE A 109 2.87 -4.93 7.82
N ALA A 110 2.27 -4.91 9.01
CA ALA A 110 1.71 -6.12 9.59
C ALA A 110 0.54 -6.60 8.74
N GLN A 111 0.56 -7.88 8.42
CA GLN A 111 -0.54 -8.51 7.71
C GLN A 111 -1.34 -9.31 8.72
N GLY A 112 -2.47 -8.75 9.08
CA GLY A 112 -3.35 -9.24 10.12
C GLY A 112 -3.83 -10.67 10.00
#